data_a0093166aecc4471928dcb395ac45cbc
#
_entry.id   a0093166aecc4471928dcb395ac45cbc
#
_cell.length_a   1.000
_cell.length_b   1.000
_cell.length_c   1.000
_cell.angle_alpha   90.00
_cell.angle_beta   90.00
_cell.angle_gamma   90.00
#
_symmetry.space_group_name_H-M   'P 1'
#
loop_
_entity.id
_entity.type
_entity.pdbx_description
1 polymer ?
#
loop_
_entity_poly.entity_id
_entity_poly.type
_entity_poly.pdbx_seq_one_letter_code
_entity_poly.pdbx_strand_id
1 'polypeptide(L)'
;MRIGIDARKLHDFGIGTYIRNLLHQLARIDQATEYVLLCRERDKDVAAKVGPNFRAVVESAPAYSLSEQIRVPIALRRERIDLFHAPHYVLPPLVHCRSIVTIHDCIHVMFPQYLPGRLAYAYARATLWTATRRADRILTVSEASKSDILRCFNVPAAKVVVTYNAIDPPFLIEPAHEEFARARERYQLVDPFVLYVGNIKPHKNLERLIDAFDRVRQHGFENLTLVIIGDQISRYQGLRRAVHRHKLHKHVRFLGFVSPGTLAVLYRLASVFVFPSLYEGFGLPPLEAMASGTPVLSSNVSSLPEVLGDAALLVDPYSPEAIADGLLKLLTDETLRSTLTARGLAKAREYSWEESVRRVHDIYVDVMQEDRGGPFPD
;
A
#
# COMPACT_ATOMS: atom_id res chain seq x y z
N MET A 1 0.77 2.54 -30.61
CA MET A 1 1.59 2.57 -29.38
C MET A 1 1.44 1.24 -28.66
N ARG A 2 2.54 0.65 -28.23
CA ARG A 2 2.54 -0.62 -27.48
C ARG A 2 3.21 -0.42 -26.14
N ILE A 3 2.45 -0.58 -25.04
CA ILE A 3 2.90 -0.36 -23.68
C ILE A 3 3.11 -1.71 -22.98
N GLY A 4 4.31 -1.94 -22.45
CA GLY A 4 4.61 -3.07 -21.59
C GLY A 4 4.38 -2.70 -20.13
N ILE A 5 3.66 -3.52 -19.37
CA ILE A 5 3.47 -3.34 -17.92
C ILE A 5 3.96 -4.58 -17.19
N ASP A 6 4.78 -4.39 -16.15
CA ASP A 6 5.21 -5.50 -15.30
C ASP A 6 4.12 -5.89 -14.28
N ALA A 7 3.34 -6.90 -14.64
CA ALA A 7 2.26 -7.42 -13.80
C ALA A 7 2.65 -8.65 -12.96
N ARG A 8 3.95 -8.98 -12.83
CA ARG A 8 4.42 -10.18 -12.09
C ARG A 8 4.12 -10.12 -10.58
N LYS A 9 3.73 -8.95 -10.06
CA LYS A 9 3.43 -8.69 -8.64
C LYS A 9 1.93 -8.50 -8.35
N LEU A 10 1.04 -9.04 -9.16
CA LEU A 10 -0.43 -8.93 -9.00
C LEU A 10 -0.95 -9.35 -7.62
N HIS A 11 -0.22 -10.22 -6.91
CA HIS A 11 -0.62 -10.74 -5.60
C HIS A 11 0.19 -10.16 -4.43
N ASP A 12 1.08 -9.18 -4.69
CA ASP A 12 1.90 -8.56 -3.65
C ASP A 12 1.11 -7.42 -2.98
N PHE A 13 0.43 -7.67 -1.87
CA PHE A 13 -0.27 -6.67 -1.03
C PHE A 13 -0.61 -5.33 -1.73
N GLY A 14 -0.19 -4.18 -1.19
CA GLY A 14 -0.47 -2.86 -1.76
C GLY A 14 0.02 -2.65 -3.20
N ILE A 15 1.17 -3.23 -3.58
CA ILE A 15 1.67 -3.19 -4.97
C ILE A 15 0.71 -3.94 -5.90
N GLY A 16 0.22 -5.09 -5.49
CA GLY A 16 -0.76 -5.87 -6.25
C GLY A 16 -2.09 -5.13 -6.38
N THR A 17 -2.54 -4.44 -5.33
CA THR A 17 -3.73 -3.57 -5.39
C THR A 17 -3.54 -2.46 -6.41
N TYR A 18 -2.39 -1.76 -6.39
CA TYR A 18 -2.07 -0.75 -7.39
C TYR A 18 -2.10 -1.33 -8.83
N ILE A 19 -1.42 -2.45 -9.07
CA ILE A 19 -1.37 -3.07 -10.41
C ILE A 19 -2.76 -3.47 -10.89
N ARG A 20 -3.56 -4.14 -10.07
CA ARG A 20 -4.92 -4.57 -10.45
C ARG A 20 -5.80 -3.38 -10.82
N ASN A 21 -5.77 -2.32 -10.03
CA ASN A 21 -6.55 -1.12 -10.31
C ASN A 21 -6.03 -0.37 -11.54
N LEU A 22 -4.71 -0.25 -11.70
CA LEU A 22 -4.10 0.31 -12.91
C LEU A 22 -4.63 -0.42 -14.16
N LEU A 23 -4.55 -1.74 -14.20
CA LEU A 23 -4.97 -2.54 -15.35
C LEU A 23 -6.48 -2.44 -15.58
N HIS A 24 -7.29 -2.53 -14.53
CA HIS A 24 -8.74 -2.44 -14.62
C HIS A 24 -9.21 -1.09 -15.16
N GLN A 25 -8.63 0.01 -14.68
CA GLN A 25 -9.00 1.33 -15.16
C GLN A 25 -8.47 1.62 -16.56
N LEU A 26 -7.24 1.22 -16.89
CA LEU A 26 -6.71 1.33 -18.27
C LEU A 26 -7.61 0.62 -19.28
N ALA A 27 -8.12 -0.56 -18.96
CA ALA A 27 -9.03 -1.29 -19.83
C ALA A 27 -10.37 -0.56 -20.07
N ARG A 28 -10.77 0.35 -19.16
CA ARG A 28 -11.99 1.15 -19.28
C ARG A 28 -11.78 2.45 -20.06
N ILE A 29 -10.63 3.10 -19.86
CA ILE A 29 -10.39 4.45 -20.40
C ILE A 29 -9.65 4.46 -21.75
N ASP A 30 -8.92 3.39 -22.08
CA ASP A 30 -8.12 3.33 -23.30
C ASP A 30 -8.34 2.01 -24.07
N GLN A 31 -8.91 2.13 -25.26
CA GLN A 31 -9.16 1.03 -26.19
C GLN A 31 -8.20 1.04 -27.41
N ALA A 32 -7.40 2.08 -27.56
CA ALA A 32 -6.57 2.30 -28.74
C ALA A 32 -5.14 1.76 -28.59
N THR A 33 -4.60 1.77 -27.37
CA THR A 33 -3.25 1.31 -27.05
C THR A 33 -3.22 -0.21 -26.91
N GLU A 34 -2.21 -0.87 -27.43
CA GLU A 34 -1.92 -2.29 -27.17
C GLU A 34 -1.12 -2.41 -25.86
N TYR A 35 -1.65 -3.13 -24.88
CA TYR A 35 -1.00 -3.39 -23.61
C TYR A 35 -0.44 -4.81 -23.56
N VAL A 36 0.85 -4.93 -23.24
CA VAL A 36 1.55 -6.21 -23.06
C VAL A 36 1.90 -6.40 -21.59
N LEU A 37 1.27 -7.35 -20.94
CA LEU A 37 1.43 -7.62 -19.52
C LEU A 37 2.48 -8.72 -19.30
N LEU A 38 3.63 -8.36 -18.72
CA LEU A 38 4.58 -9.35 -18.23
C LEU A 38 4.03 -9.96 -16.94
N CYS A 39 3.67 -11.24 -16.94
CA CYS A 39 3.02 -11.89 -15.81
C CYS A 39 3.68 -13.23 -15.46
N ARG A 40 3.32 -13.78 -14.30
CA ARG A 40 3.68 -15.17 -13.93
C ARG A 40 2.79 -16.15 -14.70
N GLU A 41 3.26 -17.40 -14.87
CA GLU A 41 2.48 -18.45 -15.52
C GLU A 41 1.08 -18.59 -14.91
N ARG A 42 0.99 -18.63 -13.58
CA ARG A 42 -0.28 -18.75 -12.86
C ARG A 42 -1.28 -17.60 -13.11
N ASP A 43 -0.79 -16.45 -13.57
CA ASP A 43 -1.58 -15.21 -13.74
C ASP A 43 -1.93 -14.95 -15.21
N LYS A 44 -1.48 -15.81 -16.13
CA LYS A 44 -1.63 -15.66 -17.59
C LYS A 44 -3.08 -15.47 -18.01
N ASP A 45 -3.97 -16.33 -17.51
CA ASP A 45 -5.38 -16.28 -17.89
C ASP A 45 -6.10 -15.06 -17.32
N VAL A 46 -5.71 -14.61 -16.13
CA VAL A 46 -6.24 -13.39 -15.51
C VAL A 46 -5.77 -12.17 -16.29
N ALA A 47 -4.49 -12.10 -16.61
CA ALA A 47 -3.89 -11.02 -17.36
C ALA A 47 -4.48 -10.92 -18.79
N ALA A 48 -4.74 -12.05 -19.45
CA ALA A 48 -5.33 -12.07 -20.79
C ALA A 48 -6.80 -11.65 -20.83
N LYS A 49 -7.50 -11.64 -19.70
CA LYS A 49 -8.92 -11.27 -19.58
C LYS A 49 -9.14 -9.82 -19.13
N VAL A 50 -8.10 -9.03 -18.95
CA VAL A 50 -8.19 -7.64 -18.50
C VAL A 50 -8.99 -6.79 -19.49
N GLY A 51 -8.73 -6.95 -20.79
CA GLY A 51 -9.43 -6.23 -21.86
C GLY A 51 -9.02 -6.72 -23.24
N PRO A 52 -9.76 -6.37 -24.30
CA PRO A 52 -9.52 -6.86 -25.66
C PRO A 52 -8.18 -6.39 -26.25
N ASN A 53 -7.66 -5.27 -25.80
CA ASN A 53 -6.38 -4.69 -26.22
C ASN A 53 -5.23 -5.07 -25.26
N PHE A 54 -5.46 -6.04 -24.35
CA PHE A 54 -4.45 -6.55 -23.43
C PHE A 54 -3.96 -7.93 -23.85
N ARG A 55 -2.66 -8.14 -23.78
CA ARG A 55 -2.02 -9.42 -24.09
C ARG A 55 -1.07 -9.84 -22.97
N ALA A 56 -1.19 -11.08 -22.51
CA ALA A 56 -0.33 -11.64 -21.48
C ALA A 56 0.94 -12.27 -22.09
N VAL A 57 2.10 -11.98 -21.52
CA VAL A 57 3.38 -12.58 -21.84
C VAL A 57 4.00 -13.13 -20.55
N VAL A 58 4.27 -14.42 -20.54
CA VAL A 58 4.84 -15.06 -19.36
C VAL A 58 6.32 -14.74 -19.21
N GLU A 59 6.67 -14.19 -18.04
CA GLU A 59 8.05 -13.94 -17.64
C GLU A 59 8.31 -14.58 -16.25
N SER A 60 9.12 -15.63 -16.25
CA SER A 60 9.35 -16.46 -15.07
C SER A 60 10.56 -16.04 -14.23
N ALA A 61 11.32 -15.01 -14.64
CA ALA A 61 12.46 -14.53 -13.86
C ALA A 61 12.02 -14.19 -12.42
N PRO A 62 12.69 -14.72 -11.39
CA PRO A 62 12.36 -14.39 -10.00
C PRO A 62 12.51 -12.89 -9.76
N ALA A 63 11.61 -12.32 -8.96
CA ALA A 63 11.74 -10.93 -8.54
C ALA A 63 13.03 -10.73 -7.73
N TYR A 64 13.66 -9.56 -7.89
CA TYR A 64 14.93 -9.19 -7.22
C TYR A 64 16.12 -10.09 -7.58
N SER A 65 16.10 -10.72 -8.75
CA SER A 65 17.20 -11.56 -9.24
C SER A 65 18.02 -10.89 -10.33
N LEU A 66 19.26 -11.33 -10.52
CA LEU A 66 20.08 -10.89 -11.66
C LEU A 66 19.48 -11.32 -13.00
N SER A 67 18.79 -12.47 -13.04
CA SER A 67 18.14 -12.94 -14.27
C SER A 67 17.02 -11.99 -14.74
N GLU A 68 16.32 -11.32 -13.83
CA GLU A 68 15.32 -10.31 -14.14
C GLU A 68 15.93 -9.14 -14.92
N GLN A 69 17.16 -8.74 -14.56
CA GLN A 69 17.86 -7.62 -15.21
C GLN A 69 18.20 -7.88 -16.69
N ILE A 70 18.19 -9.14 -17.12
CA ILE A 70 18.50 -9.57 -18.50
C ILE A 70 17.23 -10.02 -19.23
N ARG A 71 16.41 -10.86 -18.60
CA ARG A 71 15.24 -11.48 -19.27
C ARG A 71 14.13 -10.48 -19.56
N VAL A 72 13.87 -9.53 -18.65
CA VAL A 72 12.86 -8.49 -18.89
C VAL A 72 13.21 -7.64 -20.12
N PRO A 73 14.42 -7.06 -20.28
CA PRO A 73 14.81 -6.35 -21.49
C PRO A 73 14.69 -7.17 -22.78
N ILE A 74 15.04 -8.47 -22.74
CA ILE A 74 14.87 -9.38 -23.87
C ILE A 74 13.40 -9.55 -24.24
N ALA A 75 12.52 -9.76 -23.25
CA ALA A 75 11.08 -9.86 -23.46
C ALA A 75 10.51 -8.57 -24.06
N LEU A 76 10.87 -7.40 -23.52
CA LEU A 76 10.43 -6.10 -24.04
C LEU A 76 10.85 -5.89 -25.50
N ARG A 77 12.08 -6.28 -25.87
CA ARG A 77 12.57 -6.19 -27.26
C ARG A 77 11.83 -7.15 -28.19
N ARG A 78 11.63 -8.39 -27.78
CA ARG A 78 10.88 -9.40 -28.55
C ARG A 78 9.45 -8.94 -28.81
N GLU A 79 8.80 -8.35 -27.83
CA GLU A 79 7.43 -7.86 -27.92
C GLU A 79 7.32 -6.45 -28.56
N ARG A 80 8.45 -5.85 -28.96
CA ARG A 80 8.53 -4.52 -29.62
C ARG A 80 7.81 -3.44 -28.80
N ILE A 81 8.15 -3.36 -27.52
CA ILE A 81 7.57 -2.39 -26.59
C ILE A 81 8.12 -0.99 -26.86
N ASP A 82 7.22 -0.01 -27.01
CA ASP A 82 7.54 1.40 -27.18
C ASP A 82 7.80 2.10 -25.83
N LEU A 83 6.95 1.79 -24.82
CA LEU A 83 7.05 2.30 -23.46
C LEU A 83 6.88 1.16 -22.46
N PHE A 84 7.75 1.09 -21.46
CA PHE A 84 7.68 0.12 -20.38
C PHE A 84 7.35 0.80 -19.05
N HIS A 85 6.28 0.37 -18.38
CA HIS A 85 5.97 0.75 -17.02
C HIS A 85 6.34 -0.38 -16.06
N ALA A 86 7.28 -0.10 -15.17
CA ALA A 86 7.59 -0.92 -14.01
C ALA A 86 6.81 -0.39 -12.79
N PRO A 87 5.68 -0.97 -12.37
CA PRO A 87 4.88 -0.48 -11.25
C PRO A 87 5.48 -0.86 -9.89
N HIS A 88 6.78 -1.01 -9.85
CA HIS A 88 7.64 -1.29 -8.72
C HIS A 88 9.05 -0.81 -9.03
N TYR A 89 9.85 -0.46 -8.03
CA TYR A 89 11.15 0.20 -8.19
C TYR A 89 12.22 -0.57 -9.00
N VAL A 90 11.95 -1.77 -9.48
CA VAL A 90 12.90 -2.55 -10.30
C VAL A 90 12.74 -2.19 -11.76
N LEU A 91 13.63 -1.36 -12.28
CA LEU A 91 13.76 -1.05 -13.69
C LEU A 91 15.13 -1.57 -14.20
N PRO A 92 15.16 -2.63 -15.03
CA PRO A 92 16.40 -3.17 -15.55
C PRO A 92 17.20 -2.13 -16.35
N PRO A 93 18.54 -2.04 -16.16
CA PRO A 93 19.38 -1.02 -16.81
C PRO A 93 19.46 -1.14 -18.34
N LEU A 94 19.15 -2.32 -18.90
CA LEU A 94 19.23 -2.61 -20.32
C LEU A 94 17.88 -2.43 -21.04
N VAL A 95 16.88 -1.81 -20.40
CA VAL A 95 15.63 -1.41 -21.07
C VAL A 95 15.96 -0.42 -22.20
N HIS A 96 15.47 -0.69 -23.42
CA HIS A 96 15.81 0.03 -24.65
C HIS A 96 14.71 1.00 -25.11
N CYS A 97 13.51 0.88 -24.59
CA CYS A 97 12.36 1.73 -24.87
C CYS A 97 12.22 2.86 -23.84
N ARG A 98 11.24 3.75 -24.02
CA ARG A 98 10.81 4.70 -22.99
C ARG A 98 10.43 3.94 -21.73
N SER A 99 10.62 4.54 -20.57
CA SER A 99 10.34 3.83 -19.32
C SER A 99 9.79 4.73 -18.23
N ILE A 100 8.81 4.19 -17.54
CA ILE A 100 8.21 4.79 -16.35
C ILE A 100 8.37 3.80 -15.20
N VAL A 101 8.68 4.30 -14.01
CA VAL A 101 8.77 3.49 -12.80
C VAL A 101 7.86 4.05 -11.72
N THR A 102 7.11 3.18 -11.02
CA THR A 102 6.42 3.60 -9.81
C THR A 102 7.25 3.21 -8.58
N ILE A 103 7.63 4.20 -7.79
CA ILE A 103 8.31 4.02 -6.51
C ILE A 103 7.31 4.35 -5.41
N HIS A 104 6.78 3.31 -4.76
CA HIS A 104 5.75 3.47 -3.73
C HIS A 104 6.30 4.10 -2.45
N ASP A 105 7.55 3.77 -2.09
CA ASP A 105 8.24 4.28 -0.93
C ASP A 105 9.77 4.10 -1.04
N CYS A 106 10.49 4.70 -0.11
CA CYS A 106 11.94 4.56 0.04
C CYS A 106 12.37 3.76 1.27
N ILE A 107 11.50 2.90 1.81
CA ILE A 107 11.73 2.20 3.08
C ILE A 107 13.05 1.42 3.11
N HIS A 108 13.41 0.77 2.03
CA HIS A 108 14.64 -0.02 1.94
C HIS A 108 15.93 0.81 1.99
N VAL A 109 15.85 2.09 1.64
CA VAL A 109 16.99 3.02 1.71
C VAL A 109 16.99 3.75 3.04
N MET A 110 15.83 4.15 3.53
CA MET A 110 15.70 4.94 4.77
C MET A 110 15.85 4.09 6.03
N PHE A 111 15.47 2.82 5.96
CA PHE A 111 15.52 1.89 7.10
C PHE A 111 16.29 0.61 6.75
N PRO A 112 17.61 0.71 6.51
CA PRO A 112 18.46 -0.43 6.12
C PRO A 112 18.47 -1.56 7.14
N GLN A 113 18.19 -1.27 8.41
CA GLN A 113 18.06 -2.27 9.49
C GLN A 113 16.89 -3.25 9.31
N TYR A 114 15.94 -2.95 8.44
CA TYR A 114 14.82 -3.85 8.14
C TYR A 114 15.12 -4.82 6.99
N LEU A 115 16.28 -4.69 6.37
CA LEU A 115 16.74 -5.62 5.34
C LEU A 115 17.58 -6.77 5.94
N PRO A 116 17.60 -7.95 5.30
CA PRO A 116 18.30 -9.12 5.83
C PRO A 116 19.83 -9.01 5.84
N GLY A 117 20.40 -7.90 5.37
CA GLY A 117 21.83 -7.67 5.42
C GLY A 117 22.33 -6.60 4.44
N ARG A 118 23.65 -6.31 4.53
CA ARG A 118 24.31 -5.23 3.76
C ARG A 118 24.22 -5.45 2.23
N LEU A 119 24.24 -6.68 1.76
CA LEU A 119 24.10 -7.00 0.33
C LEU A 119 22.72 -6.68 -0.19
N ALA A 120 21.67 -7.00 0.58
CA ALA A 120 20.28 -6.65 0.23
C ALA A 120 20.09 -5.13 0.19
N TYR A 121 20.71 -4.39 1.12
CA TYR A 121 20.72 -2.93 1.10
C TYR A 121 21.42 -2.37 -0.14
N ALA A 122 22.62 -2.87 -0.45
CA ALA A 122 23.38 -2.43 -1.62
C ALA A 122 22.61 -2.69 -2.92
N TYR A 123 21.97 -3.86 -3.03
CA TYR A 123 21.10 -4.20 -4.17
C TYR A 123 19.91 -3.25 -4.27
N ALA A 124 19.15 -3.06 -3.19
CA ALA A 124 17.99 -2.17 -3.18
C ALA A 124 18.37 -0.73 -3.56
N ARG A 125 19.47 -0.22 -3.00
CA ARG A 125 19.98 1.13 -3.30
C ARG A 125 20.41 1.25 -4.77
N ALA A 126 21.15 0.28 -5.28
CA ALA A 126 21.60 0.28 -6.67
C ALA A 126 20.42 0.21 -7.65
N THR A 127 19.43 -0.63 -7.35
CA THR A 127 18.22 -0.79 -8.18
C THR A 127 17.38 0.48 -8.19
N LEU A 128 17.13 1.10 -7.02
CA LEU A 128 16.42 2.38 -6.93
C LEU A 128 17.20 3.50 -7.62
N TRP A 129 18.51 3.56 -7.43
CA TRP A 129 19.36 4.54 -8.13
C TRP A 129 19.29 4.38 -9.65
N THR A 130 19.36 3.13 -10.15
CA THR A 130 19.23 2.84 -11.58
C THR A 130 17.86 3.25 -12.09
N ALA A 131 16.79 2.88 -11.39
CA ALA A 131 15.43 3.22 -11.76
C ALA A 131 15.22 4.74 -11.83
N THR A 132 15.70 5.48 -10.82
CA THR A 132 15.55 6.95 -10.77
C THR A 132 16.35 7.66 -11.86
N ARG A 133 17.47 7.12 -12.29
CA ARG A 133 18.31 7.71 -13.36
C ARG A 133 17.77 7.37 -14.75
N ARG A 134 17.35 6.11 -14.96
CA ARG A 134 16.99 5.58 -16.28
C ARG A 134 15.56 5.88 -16.70
N ALA A 135 14.61 5.89 -15.77
CA ALA A 135 13.22 6.18 -16.11
C ALA A 135 13.05 7.58 -16.73
N ASP A 136 12.18 7.71 -17.70
CA ASP A 136 11.77 9.01 -18.27
C ASP A 136 10.87 9.76 -17.28
N ARG A 137 10.00 9.05 -16.53
CA ARG A 137 9.22 9.59 -15.41
C ARG A 137 9.22 8.63 -14.24
N ILE A 138 9.12 9.19 -13.05
CA ILE A 138 8.98 8.45 -11.80
C ILE A 138 7.61 8.78 -11.24
N LEU A 139 6.76 7.77 -11.10
CA LEU A 139 5.49 7.89 -10.38
C LEU A 139 5.71 7.56 -8.92
N THR A 140 4.99 8.23 -8.05
CA THR A 140 4.95 7.91 -6.62
C THR A 140 3.56 8.19 -6.06
N VAL A 141 3.29 7.72 -4.84
CA VAL A 141 1.93 7.63 -4.32
C VAL A 141 1.58 8.70 -3.28
N SER A 142 2.53 9.59 -2.95
CA SER A 142 2.33 10.71 -2.03
C SER A 142 3.40 11.80 -2.22
N GLU A 143 3.14 13.01 -1.78
CA GLU A 143 4.14 14.09 -1.74
C GLU A 143 5.26 13.78 -0.72
N ALA A 144 4.93 13.08 0.38
CA ALA A 144 5.91 12.57 1.33
C ALA A 144 6.90 11.61 0.64
N SER A 145 6.41 10.64 -0.14
CA SER A 145 7.26 9.72 -0.91
C SER A 145 8.04 10.44 -1.99
N LYS A 146 7.47 11.47 -2.65
CA LYS A 146 8.19 12.33 -3.60
C LYS A 146 9.36 13.03 -2.92
N SER A 147 9.13 13.64 -1.77
CA SER A 147 10.18 14.30 -0.98
C SER A 147 11.31 13.34 -0.61
N ASP A 148 10.97 12.11 -0.22
CA ASP A 148 11.96 11.07 0.08
C ASP A 148 12.78 10.66 -1.16
N ILE A 149 12.13 10.50 -2.32
CA ILE A 149 12.82 10.19 -3.59
C ILE A 149 13.81 11.32 -3.94
N LEU A 150 13.37 12.57 -3.88
CA LEU A 150 14.20 13.73 -4.18
C LEU A 150 15.41 13.81 -3.23
N ARG A 151 15.18 13.61 -1.92
CA ARG A 151 16.24 13.63 -0.89
C ARG A 151 17.24 12.49 -1.06
N CYS A 152 16.76 11.27 -1.39
CA CYS A 152 17.62 10.08 -1.46
C CYS A 152 18.42 9.98 -2.76
N PHE A 153 17.92 10.51 -3.89
CA PHE A 153 18.46 10.20 -5.20
C PHE A 153 18.89 11.42 -6.04
N ASN A 154 18.65 12.63 -5.58
CA ASN A 154 19.02 13.88 -6.27
C ASN A 154 18.60 13.85 -7.75
N VAL A 155 17.31 13.74 -8.01
CA VAL A 155 16.69 13.79 -9.34
C VAL A 155 15.88 15.08 -9.50
N PRO A 156 15.67 15.58 -10.74
CA PRO A 156 14.84 16.76 -10.97
C PRO A 156 13.42 16.55 -10.43
N ALA A 157 12.88 17.56 -9.74
CA ALA A 157 11.53 17.48 -9.16
C ALA A 157 10.44 17.25 -10.23
N ALA A 158 10.61 17.84 -11.42
CA ALA A 158 9.70 17.66 -12.56
C ALA A 158 9.64 16.21 -13.08
N LYS A 159 10.68 15.40 -12.81
CA LYS A 159 10.72 13.99 -13.17
C LYS A 159 9.82 13.13 -12.28
N VAL A 160 9.48 13.57 -11.06
CA VAL A 160 8.73 12.82 -10.06
C VAL A 160 7.30 13.35 -9.97
N VAL A 161 6.34 12.52 -10.39
CA VAL A 161 4.92 12.86 -10.43
C VAL A 161 4.16 12.04 -9.39
N VAL A 162 3.34 12.72 -8.59
CA VAL A 162 2.47 12.05 -7.60
C VAL A 162 1.19 11.58 -8.29
N THR A 163 0.89 10.30 -8.12
CA THR A 163 -0.36 9.66 -8.51
C THR A 163 -0.89 8.88 -7.30
N TYR A 164 -1.82 9.49 -6.58
CA TYR A 164 -2.34 8.90 -5.34
C TYR A 164 -2.99 7.55 -5.58
N ASN A 165 -2.84 6.63 -4.61
CA ASN A 165 -3.66 5.44 -4.56
C ASN A 165 -5.09 5.79 -4.17
N ALA A 166 -6.02 4.85 -4.35
CA ALA A 166 -7.40 5.00 -3.95
C ALA A 166 -7.94 3.73 -3.29
N ILE A 167 -9.22 3.69 -3.02
CA ILE A 167 -9.89 2.63 -2.27
C ILE A 167 -10.55 1.65 -3.23
N ASP A 168 -10.43 0.36 -2.93
CA ASP A 168 -11.08 -0.69 -3.69
C ASP A 168 -12.60 -0.71 -3.41
N PRO A 169 -13.44 -1.05 -4.42
CA PRO A 169 -14.89 -1.01 -4.32
C PRO A 169 -15.51 -1.73 -3.11
N PRO A 170 -14.99 -2.88 -2.63
CA PRO A 170 -15.59 -3.57 -1.47
C PRO A 170 -15.67 -2.72 -0.20
N PHE A 171 -14.78 -1.74 -0.01
CA PHE A 171 -14.80 -0.87 1.17
C PHE A 171 -15.80 0.29 1.05
N LEU A 172 -16.20 0.63 -0.19
CA LEU A 172 -17.16 1.69 -0.50
C LEU A 172 -18.63 1.21 -0.49
N ILE A 173 -18.84 -0.10 -0.59
CA ILE A 173 -20.17 -0.73 -0.66
C ILE A 173 -20.53 -1.23 0.74
N GLU A 174 -21.77 -0.98 1.16
CA GLU A 174 -22.25 -1.51 2.42
C GLU A 174 -22.52 -3.02 2.29
N PRO A 175 -21.92 -3.86 3.17
CA PRO A 175 -22.15 -5.30 3.18
C PRO A 175 -23.60 -5.64 3.55
N ALA A 176 -24.08 -6.81 3.12
CA ALA A 176 -25.38 -7.30 3.52
C ALA A 176 -25.46 -7.54 5.04
N HIS A 177 -26.63 -7.29 5.65
CA HIS A 177 -26.80 -7.37 7.11
C HIS A 177 -26.38 -8.73 7.70
N GLU A 178 -26.64 -9.82 6.96
CA GLU A 178 -26.25 -11.16 7.40
C GLU A 178 -24.73 -11.38 7.48
N GLU A 179 -23.94 -10.62 6.71
CA GLU A 179 -22.46 -10.74 6.74
C GLU A 179 -21.88 -10.26 8.07
N PHE A 180 -22.51 -9.29 8.72
CA PHE A 180 -22.09 -8.83 10.06
C PHE A 180 -22.28 -9.92 11.11
N ALA A 181 -23.43 -10.59 11.12
CA ALA A 181 -23.71 -11.70 12.05
C ALA A 181 -22.75 -12.88 11.79
N ARG A 182 -22.56 -13.26 10.53
CA ARG A 182 -21.62 -14.32 10.13
C ARG A 182 -20.18 -14.02 10.55
N ALA A 183 -19.73 -12.76 10.38
CA ALA A 183 -18.38 -12.36 10.78
C ALA A 183 -18.21 -12.39 12.30
N ARG A 184 -19.21 -11.92 13.08
CA ARG A 184 -19.19 -11.98 14.54
C ARG A 184 -19.08 -13.43 15.04
N GLU A 185 -19.90 -14.32 14.52
CA GLU A 185 -19.89 -15.74 14.86
C GLU A 185 -18.58 -16.43 14.44
N ARG A 186 -18.19 -16.30 13.17
CA ARG A 186 -16.99 -16.94 12.62
C ARG A 186 -15.72 -16.56 13.37
N TYR A 187 -15.58 -15.27 13.67
CA TYR A 187 -14.40 -14.73 14.33
C TYR A 187 -14.61 -14.54 15.82
N GLN A 188 -15.75 -14.95 16.39
CA GLN A 188 -16.08 -14.83 17.81
C GLN A 188 -15.76 -13.42 18.33
N LEU A 189 -16.20 -12.40 17.62
CA LEU A 189 -15.92 -11.00 17.96
C LEU A 189 -16.77 -10.58 19.17
N VAL A 190 -16.12 -9.92 20.11
CA VAL A 190 -16.76 -9.36 21.30
C VAL A 190 -16.52 -7.84 21.29
N ASP A 191 -17.59 -7.07 21.38
CA ASP A 191 -17.52 -5.61 21.42
C ASP A 191 -17.22 -5.10 22.86
N PRO A 192 -16.47 -3.99 22.97
CA PRO A 192 -15.75 -3.28 21.91
C PRO A 192 -14.47 -4.00 21.51
N PHE A 193 -14.03 -3.81 20.25
CA PHE A 193 -12.70 -4.24 19.82
C PHE A 193 -11.99 -3.18 18.98
N VAL A 194 -10.67 -3.18 19.07
CA VAL A 194 -9.75 -2.38 18.25
C VAL A 194 -9.22 -3.24 17.11
N LEU A 195 -9.19 -2.70 15.91
CA LEU A 195 -8.73 -3.41 14.71
C LEU A 195 -7.41 -2.84 14.20
N TYR A 196 -6.48 -3.72 13.87
CA TYR A 196 -5.29 -3.43 13.08
C TYR A 196 -5.28 -4.31 11.82
N VAL A 197 -4.91 -3.72 10.68
CA VAL A 197 -4.77 -4.44 9.40
C VAL A 197 -3.44 -4.07 8.76
N GLY A 198 -2.65 -5.07 8.36
CA GLY A 198 -1.40 -4.87 7.64
C GLY A 198 -0.40 -6.00 7.82
N ASN A 199 0.64 -6.00 6.97
CA ASN A 199 1.76 -6.92 7.10
C ASN A 199 2.46 -6.75 8.44
N ILE A 200 2.93 -7.85 9.01
CA ILE A 200 3.67 -7.79 10.27
C ILE A 200 5.15 -7.59 9.97
N LYS A 201 5.58 -6.33 10.07
CA LYS A 201 6.97 -5.89 9.87
C LYS A 201 7.36 -4.87 10.95
N PRO A 202 8.66 -4.69 11.25
CA PRO A 202 9.11 -3.80 12.32
C PRO A 202 8.58 -2.36 12.23
N HIS A 203 8.53 -1.77 11.03
CA HIS A 203 8.04 -0.40 10.82
C HIS A 203 6.53 -0.24 11.07
N LYS A 204 5.78 -1.33 11.13
CA LYS A 204 4.36 -1.31 11.47
C LYS A 204 4.10 -1.11 12.97
N ASN A 205 5.15 -1.20 13.80
CA ASN A 205 5.16 -0.74 15.18
C ASN A 205 4.21 -1.47 16.14
N LEU A 206 3.95 -2.74 15.84
CA LEU A 206 2.98 -3.52 16.61
C LEU A 206 3.41 -3.77 18.07
N GLU A 207 4.71 -3.77 18.36
CA GLU A 207 5.17 -3.94 19.74
C GLU A 207 4.70 -2.77 20.62
N ARG A 208 4.87 -1.50 20.16
CA ARG A 208 4.36 -0.34 20.88
C ARG A 208 2.83 -0.29 20.93
N LEU A 209 2.16 -0.81 19.90
CA LEU A 209 0.70 -0.97 19.96
C LEU A 209 0.28 -1.93 21.08
N ILE A 210 0.99 -3.05 21.27
CA ILE A 210 0.72 -3.98 22.37
C ILE A 210 0.95 -3.31 23.72
N ASP A 211 2.04 -2.55 23.88
CA ASP A 211 2.32 -1.81 25.12
C ASP A 211 1.23 -0.76 25.40
N ALA A 212 0.78 -0.02 24.38
CA ALA A 212 -0.32 0.94 24.48
C ALA A 212 -1.67 0.25 24.81
N PHE A 213 -1.97 -0.85 24.15
CA PHE A 213 -3.19 -1.62 24.35
C PHE A 213 -3.31 -2.17 25.78
N ASP A 214 -2.21 -2.64 26.36
CA ASP A 214 -2.18 -3.08 27.75
C ASP A 214 -2.54 -1.93 28.71
N ARG A 215 -1.99 -0.73 28.48
CA ARG A 215 -2.33 0.49 29.25
C ARG A 215 -3.82 0.82 29.14
N VAL A 216 -4.40 0.80 27.94
CA VAL A 216 -5.84 1.05 27.73
C VAL A 216 -6.69 0.10 28.55
N ARG A 217 -6.33 -1.18 28.59
CA ARG A 217 -7.06 -2.19 29.36
C ARG A 217 -7.02 -1.92 30.87
N GLN A 218 -5.87 -1.44 31.39
CA GLN A 218 -5.72 -1.07 32.80
C GLN A 218 -6.55 0.18 33.23
N HIS A 219 -7.06 0.95 32.22
CA HIS A 219 -7.86 2.15 32.44
C HIS A 219 -9.36 1.92 32.17
N GLY A 220 -9.91 0.81 32.64
CA GLY A 220 -11.36 0.53 32.61
C GLY A 220 -11.85 -0.23 31.37
N PHE A 221 -10.95 -0.69 30.50
CA PHE A 221 -11.29 -1.47 29.30
C PHE A 221 -10.78 -2.93 29.40
N GLU A 222 -10.94 -3.56 30.53
CA GLU A 222 -10.41 -4.91 30.82
C GLU A 222 -10.85 -5.97 29.81
N ASN A 223 -12.07 -5.87 29.26
CA ASN A 223 -12.61 -6.80 28.28
C ASN A 223 -12.32 -6.43 26.82
N LEU A 224 -11.62 -5.30 26.58
CA LEU A 224 -11.27 -4.86 25.22
C LEU A 224 -10.42 -5.93 24.51
N THR A 225 -10.70 -6.14 23.25
CA THR A 225 -9.95 -7.06 22.37
C THR A 225 -9.23 -6.28 21.28
N LEU A 226 -7.99 -6.65 21.00
CA LEU A 226 -7.24 -6.19 19.83
C LEU A 226 -7.24 -7.30 18.76
N VAL A 227 -7.84 -7.01 17.63
CA VAL A 227 -7.88 -7.90 16.46
C VAL A 227 -6.81 -7.47 15.47
N ILE A 228 -5.90 -8.37 15.13
CA ILE A 228 -4.80 -8.13 14.20
C ILE A 228 -5.01 -9.01 12.95
N ILE A 229 -5.15 -8.34 11.80
CA ILE A 229 -5.27 -8.98 10.49
C ILE A 229 -3.97 -8.76 9.73
N GLY A 230 -3.34 -9.84 9.29
CA GLY A 230 -2.10 -9.82 8.53
C GLY A 230 -1.47 -11.19 8.47
N ASP A 231 -0.50 -11.37 7.59
CA ASP A 231 0.24 -12.62 7.47
C ASP A 231 1.61 -12.56 8.19
N GLN A 232 2.31 -13.72 8.21
CA GLN A 232 3.65 -13.89 8.76
C GLN A 232 3.79 -13.64 10.27
N ILE A 233 2.70 -13.71 11.03
CA ILE A 233 2.68 -13.56 12.50
C ILE A 233 3.71 -14.48 13.18
N SER A 234 3.87 -15.72 12.65
CA SER A 234 4.81 -16.71 13.18
C SER A 234 6.28 -16.28 13.04
N ARG A 235 6.61 -15.41 12.09
CA ARG A 235 7.97 -14.95 11.82
C ARG A 235 8.39 -13.78 12.70
N TYR A 236 7.43 -13.04 13.31
CA TYR A 236 7.74 -11.85 14.09
C TYR A 236 7.75 -12.14 15.60
N GLN A 237 8.91 -12.61 16.08
CA GLN A 237 9.10 -12.99 17.48
C GLN A 237 8.92 -11.83 18.49
N GLY A 238 9.23 -10.59 18.09
CA GLY A 238 9.06 -9.40 18.94
C GLY A 238 7.62 -9.20 19.37
N LEU A 239 6.67 -9.28 18.44
CA LEU A 239 5.25 -9.16 18.71
C LEU A 239 4.75 -10.27 19.66
N ARG A 240 5.18 -11.51 19.42
CA ARG A 240 4.82 -12.64 20.30
C ARG A 240 5.35 -12.45 21.73
N ARG A 241 6.59 -11.95 21.87
CA ARG A 241 7.18 -11.63 23.18
C ARG A 241 6.45 -10.50 23.87
N ALA A 242 6.02 -9.46 23.15
CA ALA A 242 5.23 -8.36 23.71
C ALA A 242 3.88 -8.88 24.25
N VAL A 243 3.13 -9.66 23.47
CA VAL A 243 1.87 -10.30 23.92
C VAL A 243 2.09 -11.19 25.14
N HIS A 244 3.19 -11.94 25.19
CA HIS A 244 3.51 -12.81 26.33
C HIS A 244 3.88 -11.99 27.59
N ARG A 245 4.70 -10.96 27.44
CA ARG A 245 5.14 -10.07 28.54
C ARG A 245 3.96 -9.47 29.29
N HIS A 246 2.96 -8.99 28.55
CA HIS A 246 1.74 -8.39 29.10
C HIS A 246 0.62 -9.40 29.39
N LYS A 247 0.85 -10.71 29.20
CA LYS A 247 -0.15 -11.78 29.42
C LYS A 247 -1.46 -11.60 28.62
N LEU A 248 -1.36 -11.02 27.41
CA LEU A 248 -2.50 -10.62 26.59
C LEU A 248 -3.05 -11.70 25.66
N HIS A 249 -2.72 -12.98 25.88
CA HIS A 249 -3.09 -14.09 24.98
C HIS A 249 -4.60 -14.24 24.75
N LYS A 250 -5.43 -13.81 25.72
CA LYS A 250 -6.89 -13.86 25.62
C LYS A 250 -7.50 -12.61 24.97
N HIS A 251 -6.72 -11.54 24.84
CA HIS A 251 -7.19 -10.21 24.46
C HIS A 251 -6.59 -9.73 23.12
N VAL A 252 -5.54 -10.38 22.63
CA VAL A 252 -4.96 -10.14 21.30
C VAL A 252 -5.23 -11.33 20.40
N ARG A 253 -5.95 -11.09 19.32
CA ARG A 253 -6.38 -12.12 18.37
C ARG A 253 -5.78 -11.90 17.02
N PHE A 254 -5.26 -12.95 16.43
CA PHE A 254 -4.66 -12.93 15.10
C PHE A 254 -5.54 -13.73 14.15
N LEU A 255 -6.07 -13.07 13.14
CA LEU A 255 -6.98 -13.71 12.17
C LEU A 255 -6.29 -14.20 10.89
N GLY A 256 -5.01 -13.85 10.68
CA GLY A 256 -4.31 -14.17 9.44
C GLY A 256 -4.85 -13.38 8.24
N PHE A 257 -4.90 -14.02 7.07
CA PHE A 257 -5.47 -13.42 5.86
C PHE A 257 -6.99 -13.53 5.86
N VAL A 258 -7.65 -12.45 5.50
CA VAL A 258 -9.11 -12.41 5.24
C VAL A 258 -9.39 -11.83 3.86
N SER A 259 -10.50 -12.22 3.23
CA SER A 259 -10.89 -11.69 1.92
C SER A 259 -11.28 -10.20 2.01
N PRO A 260 -11.16 -9.41 0.92
CA PRO A 260 -11.52 -7.99 0.93
C PRO A 260 -12.96 -7.72 1.38
N GLY A 261 -13.93 -8.53 0.97
CA GLY A 261 -15.33 -8.40 1.43
C GLY A 261 -15.47 -8.64 2.93
N THR A 262 -14.82 -9.69 3.48
CA THR A 262 -14.80 -9.93 4.93
C THR A 262 -14.08 -8.80 5.67
N LEU A 263 -13.00 -8.28 5.10
CA LEU A 263 -12.24 -7.17 5.69
C LEU A 263 -13.10 -5.90 5.79
N ALA A 264 -13.90 -5.60 4.77
CA ALA A 264 -14.84 -4.48 4.79
C ALA A 264 -15.88 -4.58 5.91
N VAL A 265 -16.35 -5.81 6.20
CA VAL A 265 -17.24 -6.07 7.34
C VAL A 265 -16.51 -5.86 8.67
N LEU A 266 -15.27 -6.35 8.80
CA LEU A 266 -14.49 -6.24 10.03
C LEU A 266 -14.11 -4.78 10.35
N TYR A 267 -13.82 -3.98 9.34
CA TYR A 267 -13.66 -2.53 9.53
C TYR A 267 -14.91 -1.93 10.16
N ARG A 268 -16.10 -2.15 9.57
CA ARG A 268 -17.36 -1.58 10.06
C ARG A 268 -17.77 -2.05 11.46
N LEU A 269 -17.34 -3.25 11.86
CA LEU A 269 -17.61 -3.78 13.20
C LEU A 269 -16.64 -3.25 14.26
N ALA A 270 -15.48 -2.75 13.87
CA ALA A 270 -14.48 -2.27 14.78
C ALA A 270 -14.88 -0.95 15.47
N SER A 271 -14.67 -0.84 16.77
CA SER A 271 -14.91 0.40 17.51
C SER A 271 -13.89 1.48 17.14
N VAL A 272 -12.64 1.08 16.87
CA VAL A 272 -11.54 1.96 16.46
C VAL A 272 -10.61 1.13 15.57
N PHE A 273 -10.17 1.74 14.47
CA PHE A 273 -9.05 1.24 13.68
C PHE A 273 -7.76 1.94 14.10
N VAL A 274 -6.70 1.17 14.35
CA VAL A 274 -5.40 1.70 14.81
C VAL A 274 -4.28 1.36 13.84
N PHE A 275 -3.48 2.36 13.45
CA PHE A 275 -2.40 2.19 12.47
C PHE A 275 -1.16 3.01 12.87
N PRO A 276 -0.36 2.55 13.85
CA PRO A 276 0.74 3.31 14.43
C PRO A 276 2.06 3.14 13.67
N SER A 277 2.01 3.02 12.34
CA SER A 277 3.19 2.79 11.51
C SER A 277 4.22 3.92 11.63
N LEU A 278 5.51 3.54 11.65
CA LEU A 278 6.63 4.49 11.68
C LEU A 278 6.95 5.08 10.30
N TYR A 279 6.55 4.39 9.25
CA TYR A 279 6.77 4.82 7.88
C TYR A 279 5.81 4.11 6.92
N GLU A 280 5.22 4.89 5.99
CA GLU A 280 4.35 4.42 4.92
C GLU A 280 4.58 5.25 3.65
N GLY A 281 4.41 4.61 2.50
CA GLY A 281 4.37 5.33 1.22
C GLY A 281 3.04 6.03 0.99
N PHE A 282 1.91 5.48 1.50
CA PHE A 282 0.57 6.04 1.36
C PHE A 282 -0.30 5.80 2.59
N GLY A 283 -0.62 4.53 2.89
CA GLY A 283 -1.52 4.19 4.00
C GLY A 283 -2.91 3.77 3.53
N LEU A 284 -3.00 2.75 2.67
CA LEU A 284 -4.30 2.20 2.23
C LEU A 284 -5.18 1.72 3.39
N PRO A 285 -4.70 0.94 4.39
CA PRO A 285 -5.56 0.40 5.44
C PRO A 285 -6.31 1.46 6.26
N PRO A 286 -5.71 2.58 6.73
CA PRO A 286 -6.49 3.61 7.41
C PRO A 286 -7.51 4.29 6.49
N LEU A 287 -7.22 4.42 5.20
CA LEU A 287 -8.16 5.00 4.25
C LEU A 287 -9.33 4.03 3.96
N GLU A 288 -9.07 2.71 3.90
CA GLU A 288 -10.09 1.66 3.81
C GLU A 288 -11.00 1.66 5.06
N ALA A 289 -10.43 1.84 6.25
CA ALA A 289 -11.18 1.98 7.50
C ALA A 289 -12.10 3.22 7.47
N MET A 290 -11.59 4.37 7.00
CA MET A 290 -12.38 5.60 6.81
C MET A 290 -13.54 5.39 5.83
N ALA A 291 -13.28 4.75 4.69
CA ALA A 291 -14.31 4.42 3.69
C ALA A 291 -15.39 3.49 4.25
N SER A 292 -15.02 2.66 5.20
CA SER A 292 -15.91 1.75 5.92
C SER A 292 -16.65 2.41 7.12
N GLY A 293 -16.43 3.70 7.38
CA GLY A 293 -17.07 4.44 8.47
C GLY A 293 -16.47 4.15 9.86
N THR A 294 -15.25 3.66 9.93
CA THR A 294 -14.56 3.35 11.19
C THR A 294 -13.68 4.53 11.62
N PRO A 295 -13.77 5.02 12.87
CA PRO A 295 -12.88 6.07 13.36
C PRO A 295 -11.43 5.56 13.42
N VAL A 296 -10.49 6.39 12.96
CA VAL A 296 -9.09 6.03 12.75
C VAL A 296 -8.19 6.76 13.74
N LEU A 297 -7.32 5.98 14.42
CA LEU A 297 -6.12 6.47 15.10
C LEU A 297 -4.90 6.08 14.27
N SER A 298 -4.06 7.05 13.93
CA SER A 298 -2.88 6.80 13.08
C SER A 298 -1.68 7.65 13.52
N SER A 299 -0.55 7.43 12.87
CA SER A 299 0.69 8.15 13.18
C SER A 299 0.72 9.53 12.53
N ASN A 300 1.38 10.47 13.18
CA ASN A 300 1.64 11.83 12.68
C ASN A 300 2.93 11.92 11.83
N VAL A 301 3.38 10.83 11.21
CA VAL A 301 4.64 10.76 10.45
C VAL A 301 4.45 10.23 9.03
N SER A 302 5.45 10.45 8.19
CA SER A 302 5.50 9.96 6.80
C SER A 302 4.33 10.50 5.96
N SER A 303 3.69 9.67 5.12
CA SER A 303 2.54 10.07 4.29
C SER A 303 1.21 10.15 5.04
N LEU A 304 1.13 9.64 6.27
CA LEU A 304 -0.14 9.50 6.99
C LEU A 304 -0.82 10.85 7.29
N PRO A 305 -0.11 11.91 7.73
CA PRO A 305 -0.74 13.23 7.89
C PRO A 305 -1.26 13.82 6.57
N GLU A 306 -0.55 13.63 5.46
CA GLU A 306 -0.95 14.08 4.13
C GLU A 306 -2.24 13.37 3.68
N VAL A 307 -2.26 12.05 3.81
CA VAL A 307 -3.34 11.20 3.29
C VAL A 307 -4.61 11.30 4.13
N LEU A 308 -4.47 11.35 5.46
CA LEU A 308 -5.60 11.27 6.38
C LEU A 308 -6.10 12.66 6.83
N GLY A 309 -5.23 13.65 6.86
CA GLY A 309 -5.57 15.02 7.28
C GLY A 309 -6.17 15.07 8.69
N ASP A 310 -7.23 15.85 8.83
CA ASP A 310 -8.00 16.03 10.06
C ASP A 310 -9.13 14.98 10.24
N ALA A 311 -9.18 13.97 9.36
CA ALA A 311 -10.14 12.88 9.41
C ALA A 311 -9.70 11.69 10.28
N ALA A 312 -8.49 11.74 10.84
CA ALA A 312 -7.95 10.78 11.80
C ALA A 312 -7.46 11.47 13.06
N LEU A 313 -7.43 10.74 14.17
CA LEU A 313 -6.66 11.16 15.35
C LEU A 313 -5.20 10.76 15.13
N LEU A 314 -4.34 11.75 14.89
CA LEU A 314 -2.91 11.54 14.66
C LEU A 314 -2.13 11.66 15.96
N VAL A 315 -1.27 10.66 16.24
CA VAL A 315 -0.46 10.60 17.45
C VAL A 315 1.01 10.32 17.13
N ASP A 316 1.91 10.59 18.08
CA ASP A 316 3.30 10.20 17.99
C ASP A 316 3.42 8.66 18.09
N PRO A 317 3.87 7.98 17.02
CA PRO A 317 3.99 6.53 17.03
C PRO A 317 5.16 6.00 17.88
N TYR A 318 6.07 6.88 18.29
CA TYR A 318 7.19 6.50 19.14
C TYR A 318 6.81 6.46 20.64
N SER A 319 5.68 7.03 21.03
CA SER A 319 5.15 7.03 22.40
C SER A 319 3.98 6.06 22.55
N PRO A 320 4.16 4.92 23.26
CA PRO A 320 3.04 4.04 23.64
C PRO A 320 1.97 4.77 24.46
N GLU A 321 2.36 5.79 25.25
CA GLU A 321 1.46 6.64 26.01
C GLU A 321 0.53 7.42 25.08
N ALA A 322 1.08 8.10 24.07
CA ALA A 322 0.30 8.87 23.11
C ALA A 322 -0.68 7.99 22.32
N ILE A 323 -0.25 6.76 21.97
CA ILE A 323 -1.12 5.78 21.31
C ILE A 323 -2.25 5.35 22.26
N ALA A 324 -1.93 5.07 23.54
CA ALA A 324 -2.91 4.68 24.54
C ALA A 324 -3.93 5.79 24.82
N ASP A 325 -3.47 7.02 25.02
CA ASP A 325 -4.33 8.19 25.27
C ASP A 325 -5.26 8.45 24.09
N GLY A 326 -4.73 8.33 22.85
CA GLY A 326 -5.52 8.43 21.63
C GLY A 326 -6.59 7.34 21.53
N LEU A 327 -6.26 6.09 21.86
CA LEU A 327 -7.23 4.98 21.92
C LEU A 327 -8.30 5.23 22.99
N LEU A 328 -7.91 5.61 24.22
CA LEU A 328 -8.85 5.95 25.30
C LEU A 328 -9.80 7.05 24.86
N LYS A 329 -9.27 8.12 24.26
CA LYS A 329 -10.07 9.23 23.75
C LYS A 329 -11.10 8.77 22.72
N LEU A 330 -10.71 7.95 21.75
CA LEU A 330 -11.64 7.40 20.75
C LEU A 330 -12.64 6.39 21.34
N LEU A 331 -12.30 5.69 22.40
CA LEU A 331 -13.20 4.73 23.04
C LEU A 331 -14.23 5.40 23.96
N THR A 332 -13.93 6.60 24.51
CA THR A 332 -14.79 7.29 25.49
C THR A 332 -15.55 8.46 24.90
N ASP A 333 -15.00 9.15 23.90
CA ASP A 333 -15.61 10.37 23.32
C ASP A 333 -16.41 10.03 22.06
N GLU A 334 -17.72 9.86 22.19
CA GLU A 334 -18.62 9.55 21.09
C GLU A 334 -18.74 10.72 20.07
N THR A 335 -18.67 11.96 20.54
CA THR A 335 -18.73 13.14 19.68
C THR A 335 -17.51 13.18 18.77
N LEU A 336 -16.33 12.93 19.31
CA LEU A 336 -15.11 12.84 18.52
C LEU A 336 -15.18 11.68 17.51
N ARG A 337 -15.63 10.49 17.92
CA ARG A 337 -15.81 9.35 17.00
C ARG A 337 -16.72 9.73 15.84
N SER A 338 -17.90 10.26 16.12
CA SER A 338 -18.88 10.65 15.10
C SER A 338 -18.30 11.70 14.14
N THR A 339 -17.57 12.68 14.65
CA THR A 339 -16.91 13.71 13.86
C THR A 339 -15.86 13.11 12.93
N LEU A 340 -14.97 12.27 13.45
CA LEU A 340 -13.91 11.65 12.66
C LEU A 340 -14.47 10.64 11.64
N THR A 341 -15.54 9.91 11.98
CA THR A 341 -16.24 9.04 11.04
C THR A 341 -16.81 9.82 9.87
N ALA A 342 -17.50 10.92 10.13
CA ALA A 342 -18.07 11.77 9.06
C ALA A 342 -16.97 12.36 8.16
N ARG A 343 -15.89 12.89 8.75
CA ARG A 343 -14.73 13.39 8.01
C ARG A 343 -14.03 12.29 7.24
N GLY A 344 -13.87 11.09 7.83
CA GLY A 344 -13.25 9.93 7.19
C GLY A 344 -13.98 9.49 5.94
N LEU A 345 -15.31 9.39 6.00
CA LEU A 345 -16.14 9.07 4.84
C LEU A 345 -16.02 10.12 3.72
N ALA A 346 -15.92 11.40 4.07
CA ALA A 346 -15.69 12.47 3.11
C ALA A 346 -14.29 12.40 2.51
N LYS A 347 -13.26 12.24 3.35
CA LYS A 347 -11.84 12.12 2.95
C LYS A 347 -11.59 10.93 2.02
N ALA A 348 -12.20 9.79 2.30
CA ALA A 348 -12.07 8.59 1.48
C ALA A 348 -12.56 8.81 0.03
N ARG A 349 -13.54 9.68 -0.19
CA ARG A 349 -14.10 10.01 -1.51
C ARG A 349 -13.21 10.93 -2.35
N GLU A 350 -12.21 11.57 -1.75
CA GLU A 350 -11.24 12.42 -2.47
C GLU A 350 -10.27 11.59 -3.32
N TYR A 351 -10.17 10.28 -3.06
CA TYR A 351 -9.25 9.38 -3.73
C TYR A 351 -10.00 8.48 -4.72
N SER A 352 -9.68 8.61 -6.01
CA SER A 352 -10.30 7.87 -7.10
C SER A 352 -9.26 7.12 -7.94
N TRP A 353 -9.45 5.80 -8.10
CA TRP A 353 -8.62 5.02 -9.03
C TRP A 353 -8.78 5.48 -10.47
N GLU A 354 -9.97 5.91 -10.88
CA GLU A 354 -10.20 6.42 -12.23
C GLU A 354 -9.35 7.66 -12.50
N GLU A 355 -9.36 8.62 -11.57
CA GLU A 355 -8.58 9.86 -11.68
C GLU A 355 -7.07 9.60 -11.64
N SER A 356 -6.63 8.76 -10.70
CA SER A 356 -5.23 8.35 -10.56
C SER A 356 -4.71 7.70 -11.84
N VAL A 357 -5.45 6.75 -12.40
CA VAL A 357 -5.01 6.01 -13.59
C VAL A 357 -5.16 6.85 -14.86
N ARG A 358 -6.14 7.76 -14.95
CA ARG A 358 -6.21 8.74 -16.03
C ARG A 358 -4.94 9.59 -16.09
N ARG A 359 -4.49 10.08 -14.94
CA ARG A 359 -3.23 10.82 -14.84
C ARG A 359 -2.02 9.97 -15.24
N VAL A 360 -1.98 8.68 -14.85
CA VAL A 360 -0.94 7.75 -15.31
C VAL A 360 -0.96 7.59 -16.83
N HIS A 361 -2.14 7.46 -17.42
CA HIS A 361 -2.32 7.34 -18.88
C HIS A 361 -1.85 8.61 -19.60
N ASP A 362 -2.21 9.80 -19.10
CA ASP A 362 -1.74 11.08 -19.66
C ASP A 362 -0.21 11.14 -19.65
N ILE A 363 0.43 10.72 -18.56
CA ILE A 363 1.90 10.63 -18.47
C ILE A 363 2.47 9.65 -19.52
N TYR A 364 1.78 8.54 -19.83
CA TYR A 364 2.22 7.65 -20.92
C TYR A 364 2.23 8.37 -22.27
N VAL A 365 1.19 9.15 -22.54
CA VAL A 365 1.06 9.92 -23.78
C VAL A 365 2.14 11.00 -23.85
N ASP A 366 2.33 11.77 -22.77
CA ASP A 366 3.35 12.83 -22.70
C ASP A 366 4.75 12.29 -22.95
N VAL A 367 5.13 11.20 -22.24
CA VAL A 367 6.44 10.57 -22.40
C VAL A 367 6.68 10.08 -23.84
N MET A 368 5.64 9.62 -24.52
CA MET A 368 5.75 9.17 -25.90
C MET A 368 5.83 10.32 -26.91
N GLN A 369 5.31 11.49 -26.59
CA GLN A 369 5.35 12.69 -27.44
C GLN A 369 6.63 13.52 -27.26
N GLU A 370 7.31 13.38 -26.11
CA GLU A 370 8.56 14.10 -25.83
C GLU A 370 9.69 13.64 -26.75
N ASP A 371 10.45 14.59 -27.30
CA ASP A 371 11.68 14.28 -28.05
C ASP A 371 12.76 13.68 -27.13
N ARG A 372 13.49 12.66 -27.62
CA ARG A 372 14.64 12.10 -26.89
C ARG A 372 15.78 13.13 -26.87
N GLY A 373 15.95 13.84 -25.78
CA GLY A 373 17.13 14.70 -25.58
C GLY A 373 16.88 16.12 -25.07
N GLY A 374 15.63 16.52 -24.85
CA GLY A 374 15.35 17.79 -24.16
C GLY A 374 15.67 17.70 -22.66
N PRO A 375 16.34 18.73 -22.06
CA PRO A 375 16.45 18.80 -20.61
C PRO A 375 15.03 18.94 -20.02
N PHE A 376 14.81 18.33 -18.83
CA PHE A 376 13.58 18.59 -18.08
C PHE A 376 13.48 20.10 -17.84
N PRO A 377 12.31 20.73 -18.04
CA PRO A 377 12.12 22.10 -17.58
C PRO A 377 12.33 22.17 -16.07
N ASP A 378 13.09 23.17 -15.61
CA ASP A 378 13.42 23.43 -14.21
C ASP A 378 12.17 23.67 -13.34
#